data_28636f2dd87f95157f22b8d924af40c6
#
_entry.id   28636f2dd87f95157f22b8d924af40c6
#
_cell.length_a   1.000
_cell.length_b   1.000
_cell.length_c   1.000
_cell.angle_alpha   90.00
_cell.angle_beta   90.00
_cell.angle_gamma   90.00
#
_symmetry.space_group_name_H-M   'P 1'
#
loop_
_entity.id
_entity.type
_entity.pdbx_description
1 polymer ?
#
loop_
_entity_poly.entity_id
_entity_poly.type
_entity_poly.pdbx_seq_one_letter_code
_entity_poly.pdbx_strand_id
1 'polypeptide(L)'
;YDPTNPQFECLQELSNAGHAHQNMELSYPTSIGFKNELPAFKKYINTKENILYPVIYQPFTEIEYMMGSRKEQHLSVLFSREFLPNLFITLKYHVLQAPSVYQHSYAQNHNFWANFRWNTPNKRYSVNGYYLLNKINNHENGGITNDVIFTSLLETDKTVIPVNLLG
;
A
#
# COMPACT_ATOMS: atom_id res chain seq x y z
N TYR A 1 -8.13 -9.83 10.84
CA TYR A 1 -8.02 -9.44 9.43
C TYR A 1 -7.20 -8.17 9.32
N ASP A 2 -6.09 -8.20 8.60
CA ASP A 2 -5.28 -7.02 8.27
C ASP A 2 -5.54 -6.67 6.79
N PRO A 3 -6.27 -5.60 6.52
CA PRO A 3 -6.61 -5.21 5.16
C PRO A 3 -5.41 -4.70 4.36
N THR A 4 -4.35 -4.30 5.04
CA THR A 4 -3.10 -3.90 4.41
C THR A 4 -2.23 -5.11 4.02
N ASN A 5 -2.56 -6.30 4.52
CA ASN A 5 -1.89 -7.56 4.23
C ASN A 5 -2.90 -8.68 3.89
N PRO A 6 -3.64 -8.57 2.78
CA PRO A 6 -4.67 -9.53 2.42
C PRO A 6 -4.12 -10.92 2.09
N GLN A 7 -2.84 -11.04 1.79
CA GLN A 7 -2.19 -12.31 1.44
C GLN A 7 -1.62 -13.03 2.66
N PHE A 8 -1.75 -12.46 3.87
CA PHE A 8 -1.19 -13.00 5.11
C PHE A 8 0.30 -13.32 5.01
N GLU A 9 1.04 -12.51 4.28
CA GLU A 9 2.49 -12.63 4.23
C GLU A 9 3.07 -12.38 5.63
N CYS A 10 4.16 -13.09 5.95
CA CYS A 10 4.89 -12.92 7.21
C CYS A 10 5.69 -11.61 7.21
N LEU A 11 5.00 -10.49 7.22
CA LEU A 11 5.57 -9.15 7.22
C LEU A 11 5.44 -8.52 8.60
N GLN A 12 6.52 -7.92 9.08
CA GLN A 12 6.51 -7.09 10.27
C GLN A 12 6.65 -5.62 9.87
N GLU A 13 5.72 -4.81 10.29
CA GLU A 13 5.82 -3.37 10.20
C GLU A 13 6.79 -2.84 11.25
N LEU A 14 7.70 -1.98 10.83
CA LEU A 14 8.72 -1.41 11.71
C LEU A 14 8.17 -0.23 12.53
N SER A 15 7.04 0.33 12.10
CA SER A 15 6.36 1.43 12.75
C SER A 15 4.85 1.32 12.52
N ASN A 16 4.19 2.39 12.13
CA ASN A 16 2.78 2.41 11.77
C ASN A 16 2.53 1.80 10.38
N ALA A 17 1.27 1.51 10.09
CA ALA A 17 0.84 1.16 8.75
C ALA A 17 1.33 2.20 7.72
N GLY A 18 1.82 1.74 6.59
CA GLY A 18 2.36 2.62 5.54
C GLY A 18 3.85 2.91 5.63
N HIS A 19 4.49 2.65 6.78
CA HIS A 19 5.93 2.74 6.94
C HIS A 19 6.67 1.49 6.42
N ALA A 20 7.99 1.53 6.53
CA ALA A 20 8.82 0.42 6.11
C ALA A 20 8.44 -0.88 6.83
N HIS A 21 8.48 -1.98 6.11
CA HIS A 21 8.24 -3.31 6.66
C HIS A 21 9.42 -4.23 6.36
N GLN A 22 9.54 -5.28 7.15
CA GLN A 22 10.53 -6.33 6.97
C GLN A 22 9.83 -7.67 6.80
N ASN A 23 10.30 -8.47 5.85
CA ASN A 23 9.86 -9.84 5.74
C ASN A 23 10.48 -10.67 6.86
N MET A 24 9.63 -11.35 7.62
CA MET A 24 10.05 -12.27 8.69
C MET A 24 10.47 -13.63 8.16
N GLU A 25 10.13 -13.92 6.92
CA GLU A 25 10.51 -15.15 6.24
C GLU A 25 11.85 -14.98 5.54
N LEU A 26 12.76 -15.93 5.76
CA LEU A 26 14.05 -15.95 5.10
C LEU A 26 13.87 -16.27 3.61
N SER A 27 14.04 -15.28 2.76
CA SER A 27 14.00 -15.46 1.31
C SER A 27 15.40 -15.29 0.72
N TYR A 28 15.82 -16.24 -0.09
CA TYR A 28 17.07 -16.13 -0.82
C TYR A 28 16.86 -15.32 -2.11
N PRO A 29 17.81 -14.45 -2.50
CA PRO A 29 17.72 -13.76 -3.77
C PRO A 29 17.74 -14.76 -4.93
N THR A 30 16.71 -14.68 -5.77
CA THR A 30 16.53 -15.56 -6.92
C THR A 30 17.28 -15.09 -8.18
N SER A 31 17.86 -13.89 -8.13
CA SER A 31 18.59 -13.29 -9.25
C SER A 31 19.84 -12.57 -8.75
N ILE A 32 20.90 -12.62 -9.55
CA ILE A 32 22.13 -11.87 -9.32
C ILE A 32 21.96 -10.47 -9.90
N GLY A 33 22.34 -9.43 -9.16
CA GLY A 33 22.32 -8.04 -9.58
C GLY A 33 21.53 -7.13 -8.66
N PHE A 34 21.53 -5.83 -8.97
CA PHE A 34 20.74 -4.85 -8.22
C PHE A 34 19.27 -4.93 -8.65
N LYS A 35 18.40 -5.20 -7.69
CA LYS A 35 16.96 -5.05 -7.89
C LYS A 35 16.61 -3.59 -7.61
N ASN A 36 15.98 -2.95 -8.59
CA ASN A 36 15.47 -1.59 -8.44
C ASN A 36 14.11 -1.58 -7.72
N GLU A 37 13.97 -2.46 -6.75
CA GLU A 37 12.78 -2.60 -5.92
C GLU A 37 13.03 -1.94 -4.57
N LEU A 38 12.00 -1.34 -4.00
CA LEU A 38 11.98 -0.86 -2.63
C LEU A 38 11.38 -1.96 -1.74
N PRO A 39 12.17 -2.96 -1.30
CA PRO A 39 11.64 -4.13 -0.60
C PRO A 39 10.91 -3.76 0.68
N ALA A 40 11.35 -2.70 1.35
CA ALA A 40 10.73 -2.21 2.58
C ALA A 40 9.32 -1.62 2.37
N PHE A 41 8.92 -1.32 1.15
CA PHE A 41 7.60 -0.75 0.79
C PHE A 41 6.82 -1.62 -0.20
N LYS A 42 7.30 -2.82 -0.48
CA LYS A 42 6.70 -3.73 -1.47
C LYS A 42 5.21 -3.97 -1.23
N LYS A 43 4.81 -4.09 0.03
CA LYS A 43 3.41 -4.26 0.46
C LYS A 43 2.49 -3.13 -0.02
N TYR A 44 3.04 -1.92 -0.13
CA TYR A 44 2.27 -0.71 -0.46
C TYR A 44 2.41 -0.29 -1.93
N ILE A 45 3.14 -1.06 -2.73
CA ILE A 45 3.37 -0.79 -4.14
C ILE A 45 2.58 -1.77 -4.99
N ASN A 46 1.69 -1.26 -5.83
CA ASN A 46 1.09 -2.10 -6.86
C ASN A 46 2.11 -2.37 -7.97
N THR A 47 2.23 -3.62 -8.34
CA THR A 47 3.03 -4.08 -9.46
C THR A 47 2.11 -4.63 -10.56
N LYS A 48 2.67 -4.95 -11.72
CA LYS A 48 1.88 -5.53 -12.83
C LYS A 48 1.23 -6.87 -12.44
N GLU A 49 1.84 -7.61 -11.51
CA GLU A 49 1.36 -8.89 -10.99
C GLU A 49 0.07 -8.74 -10.17
N ASN A 50 -0.13 -7.56 -9.56
CA ASN A 50 -1.32 -7.24 -8.76
C ASN A 50 -2.51 -6.80 -9.61
N ILE A 51 -2.31 -6.55 -10.91
CA ILE A 51 -3.37 -6.07 -11.80
C ILE A 51 -4.27 -7.23 -12.20
N LEU A 52 -5.54 -7.10 -11.85
CA LEU A 52 -6.57 -8.04 -12.25
C LEU A 52 -7.18 -7.63 -13.58
N TYR A 53 -7.39 -8.59 -14.47
CA TYR A 53 -8.10 -8.41 -15.74
C TYR A 53 -9.40 -9.22 -15.72
N PRO A 54 -10.39 -8.81 -14.93
CA PRO A 54 -11.64 -9.55 -14.81
C PRO A 54 -12.44 -9.52 -16.11
N VAL A 55 -13.13 -10.61 -16.39
CA VAL A 55 -14.22 -10.64 -17.36
C VAL A 55 -15.51 -10.58 -16.56
N ILE A 56 -16.23 -9.51 -16.72
CA ILE A 56 -17.43 -9.23 -15.93
C ILE A 56 -18.65 -9.17 -16.83
N TYR A 57 -19.76 -9.72 -16.35
CA TYR A 57 -21.05 -9.70 -17.06
C TYR A 57 -21.96 -8.56 -16.58
N GLN A 58 -21.67 -8.00 -15.41
CA GLN A 58 -22.42 -6.89 -14.83
C GLN A 58 -21.44 -5.86 -14.25
N PRO A 59 -21.77 -4.57 -14.27
CA PRO A 59 -20.96 -3.54 -13.61
C PRO A 59 -20.75 -3.89 -12.15
N PHE A 60 -19.51 -3.76 -11.70
CA PHE A 60 -19.11 -4.08 -10.34
C PHE A 60 -18.39 -2.88 -9.72
N THR A 61 -18.80 -2.53 -8.51
CA THR A 61 -18.13 -1.51 -7.69
C THR A 61 -17.99 -2.02 -6.28
N GLU A 62 -16.77 -1.97 -5.77
CA GLU A 62 -16.44 -2.31 -4.40
C GLU A 62 -15.83 -1.08 -3.74
N ILE A 63 -16.32 -0.74 -2.56
CA ILE A 63 -15.79 0.34 -1.75
C ILE A 63 -15.53 -0.24 -0.36
N GLU A 64 -14.28 -0.17 0.05
CA GLU A 64 -13.83 -0.57 1.37
C GLU A 64 -13.27 0.65 2.08
N TYR A 65 -13.81 0.96 3.25
CA TYR A 65 -13.33 2.05 4.08
C TYR A 65 -13.15 1.58 5.51
N MET A 66 -11.97 1.83 6.04
CA MET A 66 -11.67 1.54 7.44
C MET A 66 -11.04 2.75 8.10
N MET A 67 -11.40 2.93 9.36
CA MET A 67 -10.82 3.94 10.21
C MET A 67 -10.23 3.26 11.44
N GLY A 68 -8.93 3.45 11.62
CA GLY A 68 -8.19 2.96 12.77
C GLY A 68 -8.09 3.99 13.90
N SER A 69 -7.30 3.67 14.90
CA SER A 69 -6.97 4.58 15.97
C SER A 69 -6.21 5.80 15.43
N ARG A 70 -6.30 6.93 16.14
CA ARG A 70 -5.56 8.17 15.82
C ARG A 70 -5.75 8.69 14.38
N LYS A 71 -6.98 8.54 13.83
CA LYS A 71 -7.32 8.99 12.47
C LYS A 71 -6.56 8.25 11.35
N GLU A 72 -6.12 7.04 11.62
CA GLU A 72 -5.68 6.14 10.58
C GLU A 72 -6.82 5.85 9.63
N GLN A 73 -6.60 5.97 8.32
CA GLN A 73 -7.65 5.79 7.31
C GLN A 73 -7.12 4.93 6.17
N HIS A 74 -7.95 4.01 5.76
CA HIS A 74 -7.75 3.16 4.61
C HIS A 74 -8.99 3.21 3.72
N LEU A 75 -8.81 3.60 2.48
CA LEU A 75 -9.86 3.61 1.47
C LEU A 75 -9.40 2.82 0.25
N SER A 76 -10.20 1.87 -0.16
CA SER A 76 -10.00 1.12 -1.40
C SER A 76 -11.29 1.19 -2.23
N VAL A 77 -11.16 1.59 -3.48
CA VAL A 77 -12.27 1.65 -4.43
C VAL A 77 -11.87 0.86 -5.67
N LEU A 78 -12.65 -0.13 -6.02
CA LEU A 78 -12.52 -0.90 -7.24
C LEU A 78 -13.78 -0.72 -8.09
N PHE A 79 -13.59 -0.34 -9.32
CA PHE A 79 -14.66 -0.21 -10.32
C PHE A 79 -14.31 -1.02 -11.54
N SER A 80 -15.27 -1.81 -12.03
CA SER A 80 -15.08 -2.59 -13.24
C SER A 80 -16.36 -2.65 -14.06
N ARG A 81 -16.25 -2.39 -15.36
CA ARG A 81 -17.39 -2.36 -16.28
C ARG A 81 -16.99 -2.75 -17.70
N GLU A 82 -17.92 -3.37 -18.40
CA GLU A 82 -17.89 -3.45 -19.85
C GLU A 82 -18.42 -2.14 -20.46
N PHE A 83 -17.57 -1.37 -21.13
CA PHE A 83 -17.91 -0.08 -21.73
C PHE A 83 -18.46 -0.23 -23.15
N LEU A 84 -17.87 -1.12 -23.93
CA LEU A 84 -18.28 -1.51 -25.27
C LEU A 84 -18.27 -3.03 -25.37
N PRO A 85 -18.95 -3.63 -26.32
CA PRO A 85 -18.92 -5.08 -26.49
C PRO A 85 -17.48 -5.62 -26.50
N ASN A 86 -17.18 -6.48 -25.55
CA ASN A 86 -15.86 -7.09 -25.31
C ASN A 86 -14.74 -6.12 -24.90
N LEU A 87 -15.05 -4.87 -24.50
CA LEU A 87 -14.13 -3.92 -23.92
C LEU A 87 -14.41 -3.76 -22.42
N PHE A 88 -13.55 -4.34 -21.60
CA PHE A 88 -13.62 -4.27 -20.15
C PHE A 88 -12.62 -3.24 -19.64
N ILE A 89 -13.06 -2.38 -18.74
CA ILE A 89 -12.22 -1.39 -18.07
C ILE A 89 -12.35 -1.60 -16.58
N THR A 90 -11.21 -1.65 -15.90
CA THR A 90 -11.14 -1.77 -14.44
C THR A 90 -10.24 -0.66 -13.89
N LEU A 91 -10.71 -0.01 -12.83
CA LEU A 91 -10.01 1.05 -12.12
C LEU A 91 -9.93 0.66 -10.66
N LYS A 92 -8.77 0.81 -10.05
CA LYS A 92 -8.60 0.69 -8.60
C LYS A 92 -7.86 1.90 -8.05
N TYR A 93 -8.40 2.45 -7.00
CA TYR A 93 -7.77 3.51 -6.22
C TYR A 93 -7.68 3.09 -4.76
N HIS A 94 -6.51 3.25 -4.19
CA HIS A 94 -6.23 2.88 -2.83
C HIS A 94 -5.48 4.01 -2.14
N VAL A 95 -5.94 4.37 -0.96
CA VAL A 95 -5.31 5.37 -0.09
C VAL A 95 -5.12 4.76 1.29
N LEU A 96 -3.91 4.87 1.80
CA LEU A 96 -3.59 4.61 3.18
C LEU A 96 -3.00 5.88 3.78
N GLN A 97 -3.60 6.36 4.86
CA GLN A 97 -3.11 7.49 5.63
C GLN A 97 -2.97 7.07 7.08
N ALA A 98 -1.77 7.13 7.61
CA ALA A 98 -1.47 6.68 8.96
C ALA A 98 -0.63 7.74 9.71
N PRO A 99 -1.31 8.64 10.47
CA PRO A 99 -0.62 9.50 11.41
C PRO A 99 -0.05 8.64 12.55
N SER A 100 1.22 8.83 12.87
CA SER A 100 1.87 8.07 13.93
C SER A 100 1.48 8.52 15.33
N VAL A 101 1.78 7.65 16.30
CA VAL A 101 1.78 7.95 17.73
C VAL A 101 2.89 8.95 18.06
N TYR A 102 4.02 8.84 17.39
CA TYR A 102 5.21 9.66 17.65
C TYR A 102 5.18 10.94 16.82
N GLN A 103 5.83 11.98 17.35
CA GLN A 103 5.98 13.25 16.64
C GLN A 103 6.72 13.05 15.31
N HIS A 104 6.32 13.83 14.30
CA HIS A 104 6.96 13.85 12.98
C HIS A 104 7.07 12.52 12.25
N SER A 105 6.23 11.57 12.61
CA SER A 105 6.08 10.30 11.89
C SER A 105 4.70 10.26 11.23
N TYR A 106 4.67 10.10 9.92
CA TYR A 106 3.45 10.12 9.14
C TYR A 106 3.65 9.34 7.84
N ALA A 107 2.70 8.49 7.50
CA ALA A 107 2.69 7.77 6.23
C ALA A 107 1.44 8.08 5.43
N GLN A 108 1.63 8.32 4.14
CA GLN A 108 0.54 8.52 3.20
C GLN A 108 0.88 7.85 1.87
N ASN A 109 0.10 6.86 1.50
CA ASN A 109 0.30 6.10 0.29
C ASN A 109 -0.93 6.25 -0.60
N HIS A 110 -0.72 6.61 -1.86
CA HIS A 110 -1.75 6.69 -2.88
C HIS A 110 -1.36 5.76 -4.02
N ASN A 111 -2.21 4.81 -4.30
CA ASN A 111 -2.00 3.86 -5.36
C ASN A 111 -3.19 3.89 -6.31
N PHE A 112 -2.91 4.01 -7.57
CA PHE A 112 -3.91 3.96 -8.61
C PHE A 112 -3.46 3.01 -9.70
N TRP A 113 -4.36 2.16 -10.15
CA TRP A 113 -4.16 1.47 -11.40
C TRP A 113 -5.44 1.44 -12.23
N ALA A 114 -5.25 1.51 -13.51
CA ALA A 114 -6.28 1.37 -14.51
C ALA A 114 -5.86 0.30 -15.50
N ASN A 115 -6.78 -0.55 -15.92
CA ASN A 115 -6.52 -1.46 -17.01
C ASN A 115 -7.70 -1.51 -17.98
N PHE A 116 -7.39 -1.95 -19.18
CA PHE A 116 -8.40 -2.34 -20.14
C PHE A 116 -8.06 -3.68 -20.77
N ARG A 117 -9.08 -4.40 -21.12
CA ARG A 117 -9.01 -5.62 -21.91
C ARG A 117 -10.03 -5.54 -23.05
N TRP A 118 -9.56 -5.70 -24.26
CA TRP A 118 -10.41 -5.76 -25.43
C TRP A 118 -10.20 -7.06 -26.19
N ASN A 119 -11.29 -7.72 -26.54
CA ASN A 119 -11.28 -8.94 -27.34
C ASN A 119 -12.07 -8.71 -28.64
N THR A 120 -11.54 -9.16 -29.75
CA THR A 120 -12.33 -9.15 -30.99
C THR A 120 -13.53 -10.09 -30.87
N PRO A 121 -14.65 -9.81 -31.58
CA PRO A 121 -15.83 -10.69 -31.58
C PRO A 121 -15.50 -12.15 -31.93
N ASN A 122 -14.55 -12.35 -32.82
CA ASN A 122 -14.09 -13.69 -33.22
C ASN A 122 -13.09 -14.32 -32.25
N LYS A 123 -12.77 -13.65 -31.12
CA LYS A 123 -11.79 -14.07 -30.09
C LYS A 123 -10.39 -14.41 -30.65
N ARG A 124 -10.06 -13.94 -31.87
CA ARG A 124 -8.75 -14.18 -32.49
C ARG A 124 -7.66 -13.27 -31.95
N TYR A 125 -8.05 -12.06 -31.53
CA TYR A 125 -7.11 -11.08 -30.97
C TYR A 125 -7.61 -10.60 -29.61
N SER A 126 -6.67 -10.47 -28.68
CA SER A 126 -6.89 -9.88 -27.36
C SER A 126 -5.81 -8.84 -27.11
N VAL A 127 -6.23 -7.65 -26.72
CA VAL A 127 -5.36 -6.54 -26.37
C VAL A 127 -5.61 -6.19 -24.91
N ASN A 128 -4.57 -6.15 -24.12
CA ASN A 128 -4.61 -5.73 -22.73
C ASN A 128 -3.64 -4.56 -22.54
N GLY A 129 -4.06 -3.56 -21.79
CA GLY A 129 -3.20 -2.47 -21.40
C GLY A 129 -3.43 -2.08 -19.96
N TYR A 130 -2.45 -1.44 -19.34
CA TYR A 130 -2.57 -0.94 -17.98
C TYR A 130 -1.78 0.33 -17.76
N TYR A 131 -2.19 1.06 -16.74
CA TYR A 131 -1.50 2.20 -16.20
C TYR A 131 -1.38 2.03 -14.69
N LEU A 132 -0.20 2.31 -14.13
CA LEU A 132 0.12 2.21 -12.72
C LEU A 132 0.68 3.52 -12.21
N LEU A 133 0.17 3.98 -11.07
CA LEU A 133 0.71 5.10 -10.32
C LEU A 133 0.80 4.71 -8.85
N ASN A 134 2.00 4.76 -8.29
CA ASN A 134 2.25 4.59 -6.87
C ASN A 134 2.92 5.86 -6.34
N LYS A 135 2.34 6.48 -5.33
CA LYS A 135 2.91 7.61 -4.63
C LYS A 135 2.99 7.28 -3.14
N ILE A 136 4.21 7.21 -2.63
CA ILE A 136 4.52 6.96 -1.23
C ILE A 136 5.12 8.23 -0.66
N ASN A 137 4.55 8.71 0.43
CA ASN A 137 5.02 9.86 1.17
C ASN A 137 5.13 9.49 2.64
N ASN A 138 6.36 9.29 3.10
CA ASN A 138 6.65 8.91 4.46
C ASN A 138 7.55 9.95 5.11
N HIS A 139 7.19 10.32 6.33
CA HIS A 139 7.99 11.17 7.19
C HIS A 139 8.53 10.31 8.33
N GLU A 140 9.84 10.27 8.42
CA GLU A 140 10.57 9.59 9.47
C GLU A 140 11.03 10.60 10.53
N ASN A 141 10.91 10.24 11.78
CA ASN A 141 11.24 11.14 12.89
C ASN A 141 12.70 11.12 13.32
N GLY A 142 13.55 10.32 12.67
CA GLY A 142 14.97 10.19 12.98
C GLY A 142 15.28 9.56 14.35
N GLY A 143 14.27 9.02 15.04
CA GLY A 143 14.41 8.39 16.35
C GLY A 143 14.27 9.35 17.54
N ILE A 144 14.32 8.80 18.75
CA ILE A 144 14.23 9.55 20.00
C ILE A 144 15.57 10.18 20.35
N THR A 145 15.52 11.41 20.87
CA THR A 145 16.75 12.13 21.25
C THR A 145 17.30 11.72 22.61
N ASN A 146 16.46 11.17 23.49
CA ASN A 146 16.86 10.83 24.86
C ASN A 146 16.17 9.56 25.37
N ASP A 147 16.93 8.48 25.49
CA ASP A 147 16.45 7.18 25.96
C ASP A 147 15.96 7.21 27.41
N VAL A 148 16.50 8.10 28.23
CA VAL A 148 16.11 8.20 29.64
C VAL A 148 14.68 8.65 29.80
N ILE A 149 14.21 9.55 28.96
CA ILE A 149 12.80 10.00 28.95
C ILE A 149 11.89 8.86 28.51
N PHE A 150 12.30 8.10 27.50
CA PHE A 150 11.54 6.97 26.98
C PHE A 150 11.41 5.82 27.99
N THR A 151 12.45 5.55 28.74
CA THR A 151 12.49 4.47 29.75
C THR A 151 11.93 4.87 31.10
N SER A 152 11.71 6.17 31.32
CA SER A 152 11.13 6.66 32.57
C SER A 152 9.69 6.20 32.71
N LEU A 153 9.36 5.58 33.84
CA LEU A 153 7.98 5.14 34.16
C LEU A 153 7.02 6.30 34.42
N LEU A 154 7.53 7.51 34.51
CA LEU A 154 6.75 8.73 34.79
C LEU A 154 6.11 9.32 33.52
N GLU A 155 6.69 9.06 32.34
CA GLU A 155 6.16 9.55 31.06
C GLU A 155 5.26 8.50 30.42
N THR A 156 3.96 8.70 30.57
CA THR A 156 2.93 7.83 30.01
C THR A 156 2.51 8.26 28.60
N ASP A 157 2.73 9.51 28.24
CA ASP A 157 2.35 10.03 26.92
C ASP A 157 3.54 10.05 25.95
N LYS A 158 3.65 9.00 25.17
CA LYS A 158 4.69 8.85 24.15
C LYS A 158 4.63 9.88 23.02
N THR A 159 3.54 10.64 22.90
CA THR A 159 3.40 11.67 21.88
C THR A 159 4.23 12.91 22.16
N VAL A 160 4.67 13.08 23.42
CA VAL A 160 5.44 14.25 23.89
C VAL A 160 6.95 14.00 23.82
N ILE A 161 7.36 12.76 23.59
CA ILE A 161 8.79 12.41 23.56
C ILE A 161 9.47 13.15 22.41
N PRO A 162 10.53 13.96 22.71
CA PRO A 162 11.24 14.69 21.68
C PRO A 162 11.97 13.74 20.72
N VAL A 163 11.83 13.99 19.45
CA VAL A 163 12.42 13.20 18.36
C VAL A 163 13.44 14.02 17.61
N ASN A 164 14.38 13.35 16.97
CA ASN A 164 15.38 13.99 16.13
C ASN A 164 14.78 14.22 14.74
N LEU A 165 14.60 15.49 14.40
CA LEU A 165 14.06 15.92 13.10
C LEU A 165 15.13 16.07 12.00
N LEU A 166 16.37 15.90 12.36
CA LEU A 166 17.51 16.01 11.45
C LEU A 166 17.84 14.63 10.87
N GLY A 167 16.86 14.04 10.21
CA GLY A 167 17.04 12.86 9.38
C GLY A 167 17.21 13.27 7.92
#